data_f63ebdb630054e53705c5235a14e38a2
#
_entry.id   f63ebdb630054e53705c5235a14e38a2
#
_cell.length_a   1.000
_cell.length_b   1.000
_cell.length_c   1.000
_cell.angle_alpha   90.00
_cell.angle_beta   90.00
_cell.angle_gamma   90.00
#
_symmetry.space_group_name_H-M   'P 1'
#
loop_
_entity.id
_entity.type
_entity.pdbx_description
1 polymer ?
#
loop_
_entity_poly.entity_id
_entity_poly.type
_entity_poly.pdbx_seq_one_letter_code
_entity_poly.pdbx_strand_id
1 'polypeptide(L)'
;MRDFLSNGAKKHSFHHRISCIILTVCIMLSSTFLALAAPNTAAPTLETVQTESQKSAAYLMKQADYSNISNVSTFKDQSRSLILSIRSGYDCSDNINAYLEAVKQIMNTDGTLHMEKNEYTPDSKDYYSSYAYLLLVLALADEDAANFNNNNMVTLFNDILNAAPENDFIYSDTNPDALNLYHLGIVNLAVESYSNEMKDYISISEKIKKALKAISTEKGINYWGYSLDNNTHVYSYFYNMYTSDSEIKNLIDTVLTYTTNTYYDSVNGTFNYPDYNDPTKFNPNENSTALAAALYATYNNHELSSVAFNTLTTLYQSSTTPGAYTFFGEDSIFTTYDALYGLVAYQMSLSGKPNPFDVSDITKTVKPPVTEEPEKPTEDFTTVLNPSESPEQSVKNLDTDTPTSPATGDSSLLVLFIILGLCSLTLLVKTTNICKPKK
;
A
#
# COMPACT_ATOMS: atom_id res chain seq x y z
N MET A 1 -44.33 34.31 44.15
CA MET A 1 -43.40 33.18 44.01
C MET A 1 -43.78 32.19 42.88
N ARG A 2 -45.01 32.15 42.40
CA ARG A 2 -45.42 31.27 41.24
C ARG A 2 -45.04 31.81 39.86
N ASP A 3 -44.91 33.11 39.70
CA ASP A 3 -44.63 33.71 38.38
C ASP A 3 -43.13 33.65 37.97
N PHE A 4 -42.24 33.46 38.94
CA PHE A 4 -40.79 33.37 38.66
C PHE A 4 -40.37 32.01 38.13
N LEU A 5 -41.10 30.92 38.45
CA LEU A 5 -40.81 29.55 37.98
C LEU A 5 -41.38 29.28 36.56
N SER A 6 -42.39 30.02 36.13
CA SER A 6 -42.97 29.82 34.76
C SER A 6 -42.11 30.41 33.62
N ASN A 7 -41.35 31.48 33.93
CA ASN A 7 -40.48 32.13 32.92
C ASN A 7 -39.16 31.36 32.69
N GLY A 8 -38.66 30.65 33.68
CA GLY A 8 -37.44 29.82 33.54
C GLY A 8 -37.68 28.60 32.62
N ALA A 9 -38.82 27.92 32.80
CA ALA A 9 -39.19 26.76 32.00
C ALA A 9 -39.42 27.08 30.52
N LYS A 10 -40.00 28.26 30.23
CA LYS A 10 -40.22 28.72 28.83
C LYS A 10 -38.94 29.09 28.13
N LYS A 11 -37.93 29.66 28.83
CA LYS A 11 -36.64 30.01 28.27
C LYS A 11 -35.78 28.75 27.93
N HIS A 12 -35.81 27.73 28.80
CA HIS A 12 -35.11 26.46 28.51
C HIS A 12 -35.72 25.71 27.36
N SER A 13 -37.05 25.69 27.24
CA SER A 13 -37.75 25.05 26.11
C SER A 13 -37.45 25.76 24.74
N PHE A 14 -37.27 27.09 24.76
CA PHE A 14 -36.95 27.86 23.58
C PHE A 14 -35.52 27.60 23.08
N HIS A 15 -34.54 27.57 23.96
CA HIS A 15 -33.16 27.26 23.59
C HIS A 15 -32.99 25.81 23.10
N HIS A 16 -33.68 24.83 23.68
CA HIS A 16 -33.68 23.45 23.20
C HIS A 16 -34.27 23.33 21.79
N ARG A 17 -35.35 24.07 21.49
CA ARG A 17 -35.97 24.06 20.16
C ARG A 17 -35.05 24.70 19.12
N ILE A 18 -34.35 25.78 19.45
CA ILE A 18 -33.39 26.43 18.56
C ILE A 18 -32.16 25.49 18.34
N SER A 19 -31.64 24.86 19.36
CA SER A 19 -30.53 23.90 19.21
C SER A 19 -30.90 22.70 18.35
N CYS A 20 -32.11 22.16 18.50
CA CYS A 20 -32.59 21.07 17.66
C CYS A 20 -32.78 21.53 16.21
N ILE A 21 -33.29 22.75 15.96
CA ILE A 21 -33.44 23.29 14.61
C ILE A 21 -32.08 23.52 13.95
N ILE A 22 -31.12 24.10 14.69
CA ILE A 22 -29.74 24.31 14.19
C ILE A 22 -29.08 22.97 13.86
N LEU A 23 -29.19 21.97 14.75
CA LEU A 23 -28.65 20.63 14.53
C LEU A 23 -29.31 19.97 13.30
N THR A 24 -30.62 20.07 13.15
CA THR A 24 -31.34 19.51 12.00
C THR A 24 -30.96 20.23 10.70
N VAL A 25 -30.79 21.56 10.75
CA VAL A 25 -30.32 22.34 9.60
C VAL A 25 -28.86 22.00 9.26
N CYS A 26 -27.99 21.82 10.24
CA CYS A 26 -26.61 21.37 10.02
C CYS A 26 -26.58 19.96 9.43
N ILE A 27 -27.40 19.03 9.91
CA ILE A 27 -27.53 17.67 9.36
C ILE A 27 -28.10 17.71 7.93
N MET A 28 -29.11 18.55 7.67
CA MET A 28 -29.65 18.71 6.31
C MET A 28 -28.66 19.41 5.38
N LEU A 29 -27.89 20.39 5.85
CA LEU A 29 -26.86 21.04 5.05
C LEU A 29 -25.69 20.07 4.78
N SER A 30 -25.27 19.25 5.76
CA SER A 30 -24.28 18.23 5.50
C SER A 30 -24.77 17.13 4.56
N SER A 31 -26.05 16.79 4.57
CA SER A 31 -26.64 15.83 3.63
C SER A 31 -26.89 16.41 2.23
N THR A 32 -27.08 17.74 2.10
CA THR A 32 -27.26 18.38 0.79
C THR A 32 -25.95 18.69 0.07
N PHE A 33 -24.80 18.70 0.76
CA PHE A 33 -23.50 18.78 0.09
C PHE A 33 -23.07 17.48 -0.58
N LEU A 34 -23.74 16.37 -0.32
CA LEU A 34 -23.62 15.10 -1.03
C LEU A 34 -24.72 14.90 -2.08
N ALA A 35 -25.25 15.96 -2.68
CA ALA A 35 -25.87 15.84 -3.99
C ALA A 35 -24.72 15.57 -4.98
N LEU A 36 -24.26 14.33 -4.99
CA LEU A 36 -23.29 13.84 -5.95
C LEU A 36 -23.82 14.18 -7.34
N ALA A 37 -23.08 15.03 -8.06
CA ALA A 37 -23.29 15.15 -9.49
C ALA A 37 -23.33 13.72 -10.06
N ALA A 38 -24.15 13.47 -11.08
CA ALA A 38 -24.13 12.18 -11.77
C ALA A 38 -22.67 11.77 -12.02
N PRO A 39 -22.34 10.47 -11.87
CA PRO A 39 -20.98 10.02 -12.01
C PRO A 39 -20.36 10.56 -13.29
N ASN A 40 -19.21 11.19 -13.20
CA ASN A 40 -18.49 11.63 -14.38
C ASN A 40 -17.93 10.39 -15.08
N THR A 41 -18.60 9.95 -16.12
CA THR A 41 -18.20 8.80 -16.93
C THR A 41 -17.28 9.17 -18.09
N ALA A 42 -16.94 10.46 -18.27
CA ALA A 42 -16.03 10.88 -19.31
C ALA A 42 -14.63 10.26 -19.05
N ALA A 43 -14.12 9.51 -20.03
CA ALA A 43 -12.80 8.91 -19.93
C ALA A 43 -11.74 10.01 -19.88
N PRO A 44 -10.87 10.03 -18.85
CA PRO A 44 -9.76 10.97 -18.81
C PRO A 44 -8.74 10.64 -19.92
N THR A 45 -7.98 11.64 -20.34
CA THR A 45 -6.88 11.40 -21.27
C THR A 45 -5.70 10.74 -20.55
N LEU A 46 -4.85 10.03 -21.29
CA LEU A 46 -3.61 9.45 -20.74
C LEU A 46 -2.74 10.54 -20.05
N GLU A 47 -2.62 11.72 -20.66
CA GLU A 47 -1.86 12.85 -20.08
C GLU A 47 -2.44 13.31 -18.73
N THR A 48 -3.77 13.36 -18.60
CA THR A 48 -4.43 13.70 -17.33
C THR A 48 -4.09 12.67 -16.26
N VAL A 49 -4.24 11.37 -16.57
CA VAL A 49 -3.95 10.29 -15.62
C VAL A 49 -2.47 10.31 -15.21
N GLN A 50 -1.57 10.49 -16.16
CA GLN A 50 -0.13 10.59 -15.91
C GLN A 50 0.22 11.77 -15.03
N THR A 51 -0.40 12.93 -15.27
CA THR A 51 -0.17 14.12 -14.44
C THR A 51 -0.56 13.89 -12.99
N GLU A 52 -1.71 13.26 -12.74
CA GLU A 52 -2.15 12.95 -11.37
C GLU A 52 -1.26 11.86 -10.73
N SER A 53 -0.85 10.85 -11.48
CA SER A 53 0.10 9.83 -11.01
C SER A 53 1.43 10.46 -10.56
N GLN A 54 2.00 11.35 -11.36
CA GLN A 54 3.27 12.02 -11.05
C GLN A 54 3.17 12.93 -9.83
N LYS A 55 2.05 13.63 -9.62
CA LYS A 55 1.83 14.42 -8.39
C LYS A 55 1.84 13.54 -7.14
N SER A 56 1.16 12.39 -7.19
CA SER A 56 1.12 11.45 -6.06
C SER A 56 2.47 10.80 -5.82
N ALA A 57 3.19 10.44 -6.89
CA ALA A 57 4.55 9.95 -6.80
C ALA A 57 5.49 10.98 -6.13
N ALA A 58 5.43 12.25 -6.56
CA ALA A 58 6.22 13.33 -5.97
C ALA A 58 5.93 13.50 -4.47
N TYR A 59 4.65 13.41 -4.07
CA TYR A 59 4.27 13.47 -2.66
C TYR A 59 4.87 12.31 -1.86
N LEU A 60 4.71 11.06 -2.33
CA LEU A 60 5.20 9.87 -1.62
C LEU A 60 6.73 9.79 -1.59
N MET A 61 7.41 10.15 -2.69
CA MET A 61 8.89 10.12 -2.74
C MET A 61 9.52 11.15 -1.79
N LYS A 62 8.83 12.25 -1.53
CA LYS A 62 9.24 13.21 -0.51
C LYS A 62 9.10 12.68 0.92
N GLN A 63 8.20 11.73 1.15
CA GLN A 63 7.95 11.08 2.44
C GLN A 63 8.75 9.79 2.62
N ALA A 64 9.47 9.34 1.58
CA ALA A 64 10.21 8.08 1.61
C ALA A 64 11.30 8.11 2.70
N ASP A 65 11.32 7.05 3.52
CA ASP A 65 12.31 6.82 4.57
C ASP A 65 12.76 5.37 4.54
N TYR A 66 14.03 5.15 4.26
CA TYR A 66 14.64 3.83 4.14
C TYR A 66 15.42 3.41 5.40
N SER A 67 15.37 4.18 6.48
CA SER A 67 16.15 3.93 7.70
C SER A 67 15.77 2.62 8.41
N ASN A 68 14.54 2.14 8.23
CA ASN A 68 14.02 0.91 8.83
C ASN A 68 13.63 -0.13 7.76
N ILE A 69 14.42 -0.26 6.71
CA ILE A 69 14.14 -1.17 5.59
C ILE A 69 14.25 -2.66 5.97
N SER A 70 14.84 -3.01 7.11
CA SER A 70 14.87 -4.38 7.65
C SER A 70 13.49 -4.87 8.10
N ASN A 71 12.55 -3.97 8.38
CA ASN A 71 11.18 -4.33 8.70
C ASN A 71 10.41 -4.71 7.43
N VAL A 72 9.75 -5.89 7.41
CA VAL A 72 9.04 -6.41 6.22
C VAL A 72 7.95 -5.45 5.73
N SER A 73 7.19 -4.82 6.62
CA SER A 73 6.14 -3.87 6.22
C SER A 73 6.75 -2.61 5.60
N THR A 74 7.79 -2.04 6.22
CA THR A 74 8.52 -0.89 5.68
C THR A 74 9.14 -1.24 4.33
N PHE A 75 9.78 -2.40 4.20
CA PHE A 75 10.36 -2.88 2.94
C PHE A 75 9.31 -2.90 1.83
N LYS A 76 8.16 -3.52 2.10
CA LYS A 76 7.03 -3.60 1.18
C LYS A 76 6.55 -2.21 0.77
N ASP A 77 6.25 -1.34 1.74
CA ASP A 77 5.63 -0.04 1.48
C ASP A 77 6.57 0.90 0.70
N GLN A 78 7.86 0.91 1.05
CA GLN A 78 8.87 1.69 0.33
C GLN A 78 9.11 1.14 -1.08
N SER A 79 9.24 -0.18 -1.24
CA SER A 79 9.41 -0.81 -2.56
C SER A 79 8.19 -0.57 -3.46
N ARG A 80 6.97 -0.74 -2.92
CA ARG A 80 5.72 -0.50 -3.65
C ARG A 80 5.64 0.94 -4.14
N SER A 81 5.92 1.90 -3.27
CA SER A 81 5.91 3.32 -3.62
C SER A 81 6.94 3.65 -4.69
N LEU A 82 8.15 3.11 -4.57
CA LEU A 82 9.22 3.34 -5.52
C LEU A 82 8.86 2.77 -6.90
N ILE A 83 8.40 1.52 -6.99
CA ILE A 83 7.95 0.88 -8.23
C ILE A 83 6.87 1.72 -8.91
N LEU A 84 5.83 2.10 -8.17
CA LEU A 84 4.72 2.89 -8.70
C LEU A 84 5.17 4.28 -9.15
N SER A 85 6.10 4.91 -8.41
CA SER A 85 6.63 6.22 -8.77
C SER A 85 7.46 6.17 -10.05
N ILE A 86 8.32 5.16 -10.21
CA ILE A 86 9.06 4.94 -11.46
C ILE A 86 8.07 4.71 -12.62
N ARG A 87 7.06 3.88 -12.42
CA ARG A 87 6.06 3.56 -13.46
C ARG A 87 5.16 4.75 -13.81
N SER A 88 4.98 5.72 -12.91
CA SER A 88 4.28 6.98 -13.22
C SER A 88 5.06 7.87 -14.18
N GLY A 89 6.37 7.63 -14.36
CA GLY A 89 7.29 8.48 -15.10
C GLY A 89 7.83 9.65 -14.26
N TYR A 90 7.71 9.59 -12.92
CA TYR A 90 8.36 10.53 -12.03
C TYR A 90 9.85 10.20 -11.88
N ASP A 91 10.70 11.24 -11.82
CA ASP A 91 12.14 11.04 -11.61
C ASP A 91 12.42 10.64 -10.16
N CYS A 92 12.78 9.37 -9.98
CA CYS A 92 13.06 8.76 -8.68
C CYS A 92 14.56 8.46 -8.46
N SER A 93 15.47 9.03 -9.26
CA SER A 93 16.89 8.64 -9.27
C SER A 93 17.53 8.67 -7.88
N ASP A 94 17.29 9.72 -7.10
CA ASP A 94 17.84 9.82 -5.73
C ASP A 94 17.22 8.78 -4.79
N ASN A 95 15.90 8.53 -4.91
CA ASN A 95 15.20 7.54 -4.10
C ASN A 95 15.65 6.11 -4.44
N ILE A 96 15.87 5.79 -5.71
CA ILE A 96 16.42 4.50 -6.16
C ILE A 96 17.79 4.27 -5.51
N ASN A 97 18.70 5.24 -5.60
CA ASN A 97 20.03 5.13 -5.01
C ASN A 97 19.97 4.92 -3.49
N ALA A 98 19.15 5.72 -2.79
CA ALA A 98 19.00 5.61 -1.34
C ALA A 98 18.40 4.25 -0.92
N TYR A 99 17.39 3.77 -1.66
CA TYR A 99 16.78 2.45 -1.44
C TYR A 99 17.80 1.32 -1.63
N LEU A 100 18.53 1.32 -2.75
CA LEU A 100 19.49 0.26 -3.05
C LEU A 100 20.65 0.23 -2.03
N GLU A 101 21.13 1.40 -1.60
CA GLU A 101 22.15 1.46 -0.53
C GLU A 101 21.61 0.95 0.81
N ALA A 102 20.37 1.26 1.18
CA ALA A 102 19.74 0.74 2.39
C ALA A 102 19.58 -0.79 2.32
N VAL A 103 19.17 -1.34 1.17
CA VAL A 103 19.07 -2.80 0.97
C VAL A 103 20.43 -3.48 1.08
N LYS A 104 21.49 -2.90 0.51
CA LYS A 104 22.85 -3.45 0.64
C LYS A 104 23.31 -3.54 2.10
N GLN A 105 22.89 -2.61 2.97
CA GLN A 105 23.25 -2.62 4.39
C GLN A 105 22.60 -3.76 5.18
N ILE A 106 21.42 -4.23 4.76
CA ILE A 106 20.73 -5.37 5.40
C ILE A 106 21.01 -6.70 4.70
N MET A 107 21.85 -6.70 3.66
CA MET A 107 22.20 -7.90 2.91
C MET A 107 23.42 -8.59 3.52
N ASN A 108 23.30 -9.89 3.78
CA ASN A 108 24.41 -10.74 4.19
C ASN A 108 25.33 -11.03 2.99
N THR A 109 26.51 -11.56 3.28
CA THR A 109 27.53 -11.92 2.25
C THR A 109 27.05 -13.00 1.26
N ASP A 110 26.07 -13.82 1.66
CA ASP A 110 25.45 -14.86 0.82
C ASP A 110 24.21 -14.34 0.04
N GLY A 111 23.93 -13.05 0.10
CA GLY A 111 22.79 -12.41 -0.56
C GLY A 111 21.49 -12.49 0.22
N THR A 112 21.43 -13.20 1.34
CA THR A 112 20.22 -13.23 2.16
C THR A 112 19.97 -11.88 2.82
N LEU A 113 18.69 -11.48 2.91
CA LEU A 113 18.29 -10.24 3.57
C LEU A 113 18.12 -10.47 5.07
N HIS A 114 18.75 -9.62 5.87
CA HIS A 114 18.53 -9.59 7.32
C HIS A 114 17.22 -8.85 7.60
N MET A 115 16.12 -9.62 7.70
CA MET A 115 14.79 -9.06 8.01
C MET A 115 14.51 -9.17 9.51
N GLU A 116 13.94 -8.11 10.08
CA GLU A 116 13.46 -8.13 11.46
C GLU A 116 12.29 -9.09 11.60
N LYS A 117 12.33 -9.90 12.66
CA LYS A 117 11.23 -10.79 12.97
C LYS A 117 10.04 -10.00 13.52
N ASN A 118 8.87 -10.31 13.01
CA ASN A 118 7.63 -9.78 13.58
C ASN A 118 7.40 -10.41 14.96
N GLU A 119 7.08 -9.61 15.98
CA GLU A 119 6.87 -10.14 17.34
C GLU A 119 5.60 -11.01 17.46
N TYR A 120 4.60 -10.79 16.60
CA TYR A 120 3.35 -11.55 16.58
C TYR A 120 3.40 -12.78 15.68
N THR A 121 4.19 -12.75 14.62
CA THR A 121 4.38 -13.84 13.65
C THR A 121 5.86 -14.02 13.33
N PRO A 122 6.69 -14.49 14.29
CA PRO A 122 8.15 -14.54 14.16
C PRO A 122 8.62 -15.53 13.08
N ASP A 123 7.79 -16.48 12.69
CA ASP A 123 8.06 -17.51 11.68
C ASP A 123 7.35 -17.23 10.35
N SER A 124 6.73 -16.04 10.20
CA SER A 124 6.04 -15.62 8.98
C SER A 124 6.94 -15.73 7.75
N LYS A 125 6.34 -16.18 6.64
CA LYS A 125 6.97 -16.28 5.32
C LYS A 125 6.87 -14.98 4.50
N ASP A 126 6.42 -13.89 5.11
CA ASP A 126 6.25 -12.59 4.44
C ASP A 126 7.55 -12.05 3.86
N TYR A 127 8.71 -12.46 4.38
CA TYR A 127 10.01 -12.11 3.82
C TYR A 127 10.22 -12.60 2.36
N TYR A 128 9.45 -13.59 1.87
CA TYR A 128 9.47 -13.96 0.44
C TYR A 128 9.11 -12.76 -0.44
N SER A 129 8.15 -11.94 0.02
CA SER A 129 7.76 -10.74 -0.71
C SER A 129 8.88 -9.69 -0.78
N SER A 130 9.77 -9.63 0.21
CA SER A 130 10.91 -8.70 0.19
C SER A 130 11.86 -9.00 -0.98
N TYR A 131 12.15 -10.27 -1.23
CA TYR A 131 12.93 -10.66 -2.42
C TYR A 131 12.20 -10.38 -3.72
N ALA A 132 10.87 -10.64 -3.76
CA ALA A 132 10.05 -10.33 -4.92
C ALA A 132 10.10 -8.82 -5.24
N TYR A 133 9.84 -7.96 -4.26
CA TYR A 133 9.93 -6.51 -4.44
C TYR A 133 11.32 -6.05 -4.86
N LEU A 134 12.39 -6.60 -4.25
CA LEU A 134 13.75 -6.25 -4.64
C LEU A 134 14.01 -6.56 -6.10
N LEU A 135 13.65 -7.74 -6.59
CA LEU A 135 13.82 -8.12 -8.00
C LEU A 135 13.08 -7.18 -8.95
N LEU A 136 11.86 -6.77 -8.60
CA LEU A 136 11.09 -5.83 -9.40
C LEU A 136 11.71 -4.42 -9.41
N VAL A 137 12.22 -3.96 -8.27
CA VAL A 137 12.96 -2.67 -8.18
C VAL A 137 14.24 -2.74 -8.99
N LEU A 138 15.03 -3.81 -8.88
CA LEU A 138 16.28 -3.96 -9.65
C LEU A 138 16.02 -3.90 -11.16
N ALA A 139 14.99 -4.57 -11.66
CA ALA A 139 14.61 -4.49 -13.06
C ALA A 139 14.26 -3.07 -13.51
N LEU A 140 13.50 -2.32 -12.70
CA LEU A 140 13.10 -0.95 -13.01
C LEU A 140 14.23 0.07 -12.83
N ALA A 141 15.20 -0.22 -11.98
CA ALA A 141 16.38 0.60 -11.74
C ALA A 141 17.51 0.34 -12.74
N ASP A 142 17.30 -0.54 -13.73
CA ASP A 142 18.32 -0.99 -14.70
C ASP A 142 19.56 -1.61 -14.00
N GLU A 143 19.33 -2.32 -12.87
CA GLU A 143 20.37 -3.03 -12.14
C GLU A 143 20.38 -4.53 -12.48
N ASP A 144 21.59 -5.12 -12.47
CA ASP A 144 21.77 -6.55 -12.74
C ASP A 144 21.39 -7.41 -11.54
N ALA A 145 20.18 -7.97 -11.57
CA ALA A 145 19.70 -8.87 -10.52
C ALA A 145 20.52 -10.17 -10.40
N ALA A 146 21.24 -10.57 -11.43
CA ALA A 146 22.11 -11.72 -11.39
C ALA A 146 23.49 -11.42 -10.75
N ASN A 147 23.77 -10.13 -10.52
CA ASN A 147 25.01 -9.69 -9.88
C ASN A 147 24.81 -8.45 -8.96
N PHE A 148 23.74 -8.43 -8.18
CA PHE A 148 23.49 -7.36 -7.23
C PHE A 148 24.30 -7.58 -5.95
N ASN A 149 25.18 -6.63 -5.62
CA ASN A 149 26.11 -6.74 -4.47
C ASN A 149 26.89 -8.07 -4.44
N ASN A 150 27.38 -8.50 -5.61
CA ASN A 150 28.08 -9.78 -5.85
C ASN A 150 27.23 -11.04 -5.62
N ASN A 151 25.91 -10.93 -5.58
CA ASN A 151 24.99 -12.04 -5.39
C ASN A 151 24.00 -12.16 -6.53
N ASN A 152 23.65 -13.40 -6.91
CA ASN A 152 22.60 -13.67 -7.87
C ASN A 152 21.24 -13.76 -7.14
N MET A 153 20.51 -12.65 -7.13
CA MET A 153 19.23 -12.54 -6.43
C MET A 153 18.13 -13.39 -7.07
N VAL A 154 18.20 -13.62 -8.39
CA VAL A 154 17.23 -14.48 -9.10
C VAL A 154 17.40 -15.93 -8.68
N THR A 155 18.66 -16.42 -8.63
CA THR A 155 18.96 -17.79 -8.17
C THR A 155 18.56 -17.98 -6.70
N LEU A 156 18.90 -17.00 -5.85
CA LEU A 156 18.54 -17.04 -4.44
C LEU A 156 17.03 -17.11 -4.23
N PHE A 157 16.27 -16.25 -4.92
CA PHE A 157 14.82 -16.24 -4.84
C PHE A 157 14.21 -17.56 -5.36
N ASN A 158 14.72 -18.08 -6.49
CA ASN A 158 14.32 -19.39 -7.00
C ASN A 158 14.53 -20.49 -5.97
N ASP A 159 15.72 -20.55 -5.32
CA ASP A 159 16.04 -21.61 -4.38
C ASP A 159 15.22 -21.52 -3.10
N ILE A 160 14.95 -20.31 -2.59
CA ILE A 160 14.04 -20.06 -1.45
C ILE A 160 12.64 -20.59 -1.75
N LEU A 161 12.04 -20.20 -2.88
CA LEU A 161 10.67 -20.59 -3.21
C LEU A 161 10.56 -22.08 -3.59
N ASN A 162 11.58 -22.63 -4.25
CA ASN A 162 11.58 -24.04 -4.60
C ASN A 162 11.68 -24.93 -3.36
N ALA A 163 12.50 -24.57 -2.39
CA ALA A 163 12.64 -25.27 -1.11
C ALA A 163 11.39 -25.12 -0.21
N ALA A 164 10.59 -24.08 -0.39
CA ALA A 164 9.41 -23.82 0.40
C ALA A 164 8.33 -24.91 0.20
N PRO A 165 7.76 -25.49 1.26
CA PRO A 165 6.62 -26.39 1.14
C PRO A 165 5.36 -25.65 0.64
N GLU A 166 4.42 -26.37 0.01
CA GLU A 166 3.19 -25.74 -0.51
C GLU A 166 2.41 -24.96 0.57
N ASN A 167 2.40 -25.45 1.81
CA ASN A 167 1.71 -24.78 2.92
C ASN A 167 2.27 -23.39 3.27
N ASP A 168 3.51 -23.08 2.92
CA ASP A 168 4.09 -21.75 3.14
C ASP A 168 3.41 -20.68 2.28
N PHE A 169 2.69 -21.06 1.22
CA PHE A 169 1.94 -20.16 0.35
C PHE A 169 0.44 -20.10 0.66
N ILE A 170 -0.07 -20.96 1.56
CA ILE A 170 -1.51 -21.08 1.84
C ILE A 170 -1.81 -20.47 3.22
N TYR A 171 -2.08 -19.19 3.23
CA TYR A 171 -2.49 -18.46 4.44
C TYR A 171 -3.88 -18.90 4.90
N SER A 172 -4.05 -19.09 6.21
CA SER A 172 -5.34 -19.30 6.87
C SER A 172 -5.25 -18.99 8.36
N ASP A 173 -6.38 -18.91 9.05
CA ASP A 173 -6.42 -18.74 10.52
C ASP A 173 -5.68 -19.86 11.27
N THR A 174 -5.55 -21.03 10.66
CA THR A 174 -4.81 -22.18 11.22
C THR A 174 -3.37 -22.27 10.72
N ASN A 175 -2.96 -21.40 9.80
CA ASN A 175 -1.62 -21.30 9.24
C ASN A 175 -1.23 -19.81 9.06
N PRO A 176 -1.17 -19.03 10.15
CA PRO A 176 -0.91 -17.59 10.09
C PRO A 176 0.54 -17.23 9.73
N ASP A 177 1.46 -18.19 9.85
CA ASP A 177 2.88 -18.00 9.51
C ASP A 177 3.17 -18.17 8.01
N ALA A 178 2.20 -18.64 7.22
CA ALA A 178 2.33 -18.69 5.77
C ALA A 178 2.48 -17.27 5.19
N LEU A 179 2.92 -17.21 3.93
CA LEU A 179 2.96 -15.97 3.16
C LEU A 179 1.59 -15.29 3.18
N ASN A 180 1.53 -14.06 3.66
CA ASN A 180 0.29 -13.30 3.75
C ASN A 180 -0.40 -13.20 2.38
N LEU A 181 -1.72 -13.23 2.38
CA LEU A 181 -2.55 -13.20 1.18
C LEU A 181 -2.17 -12.07 0.21
N TYR A 182 -1.90 -10.88 0.74
CA TYR A 182 -1.53 -9.70 -0.04
C TYR A 182 -0.12 -9.79 -0.66
N HIS A 183 0.72 -10.69 -0.16
CA HIS A 183 2.08 -10.89 -0.66
C HIS A 183 2.16 -11.99 -1.72
N LEU A 184 1.18 -12.90 -1.78
CA LEU A 184 1.17 -13.99 -2.76
C LEU A 184 1.23 -13.46 -4.20
N GLY A 185 0.48 -12.40 -4.48
CA GLY A 185 0.41 -11.81 -5.81
C GLY A 185 1.73 -11.18 -6.27
N ILE A 186 2.43 -10.46 -5.40
CA ILE A 186 3.71 -9.84 -5.77
C ILE A 186 4.81 -10.89 -5.97
N VAL A 187 4.80 -11.97 -5.18
CA VAL A 187 5.67 -13.13 -5.39
C VAL A 187 5.39 -13.75 -6.76
N ASN A 188 4.10 -13.93 -7.13
CA ASN A 188 3.72 -14.40 -8.46
C ASN A 188 4.31 -13.54 -9.58
N LEU A 189 4.14 -12.23 -9.51
CA LEU A 189 4.64 -11.32 -10.57
C LEU A 189 6.15 -11.34 -10.69
N ALA A 190 6.89 -11.43 -9.59
CA ALA A 190 8.34 -11.56 -9.65
C ALA A 190 8.75 -12.89 -10.30
N VAL A 191 8.08 -14.00 -9.95
CA VAL A 191 8.31 -15.32 -10.57
C VAL A 191 8.01 -15.27 -12.08
N GLU A 192 6.90 -14.69 -12.50
CA GLU A 192 6.54 -14.55 -13.91
C GLU A 192 7.52 -13.64 -14.66
N SER A 193 7.90 -12.52 -14.06
CA SER A 193 8.83 -11.56 -14.65
C SER A 193 10.23 -12.13 -14.89
N TYR A 194 10.64 -13.11 -14.09
CA TYR A 194 11.94 -13.79 -14.21
C TYR A 194 11.81 -15.26 -14.64
N SER A 195 10.71 -15.62 -15.29
CA SER A 195 10.40 -17.00 -15.71
C SER A 195 11.47 -17.68 -16.56
N ASN A 196 12.18 -16.90 -17.40
CA ASN A 196 13.24 -17.41 -18.26
C ASN A 196 14.57 -17.65 -17.51
N GLU A 197 14.77 -16.97 -16.40
CA GLU A 197 15.99 -17.02 -15.60
C GLU A 197 15.87 -17.97 -14.39
N MET A 198 14.64 -18.30 -13.97
CA MET A 198 14.35 -19.20 -12.84
C MET A 198 14.27 -20.66 -13.33
N LYS A 199 15.18 -21.52 -12.84
CA LYS A 199 15.24 -22.94 -13.23
C LYS A 199 14.01 -23.76 -12.80
N ASP A 200 13.38 -23.38 -11.66
CA ASP A 200 12.26 -24.12 -11.07
C ASP A 200 10.92 -23.39 -11.29
N TYR A 201 10.85 -22.47 -12.26
CA TYR A 201 9.69 -21.63 -12.54
C TYR A 201 8.36 -22.39 -12.57
N ILE A 202 8.29 -23.52 -13.30
CA ILE A 202 7.06 -24.31 -13.44
C ILE A 202 6.59 -24.85 -12.10
N SER A 203 7.50 -25.42 -11.30
CA SER A 203 7.19 -25.99 -9.99
C SER A 203 6.70 -24.90 -9.02
N ILE A 204 7.36 -23.75 -9.02
CA ILE A 204 7.00 -22.61 -8.14
C ILE A 204 5.64 -22.03 -8.57
N SER A 205 5.43 -21.81 -9.86
CA SER A 205 4.17 -21.30 -10.40
C SER A 205 2.98 -22.21 -10.06
N GLU A 206 3.15 -23.53 -10.10
CA GLU A 206 2.10 -24.47 -9.68
C GLU A 206 1.80 -24.41 -8.18
N LYS A 207 2.80 -24.20 -7.30
CA LYS A 207 2.55 -23.96 -5.86
C LYS A 207 1.73 -22.70 -5.65
N ILE A 208 2.07 -21.59 -6.32
CA ILE A 208 1.36 -20.32 -6.25
C ILE A 208 -0.08 -20.45 -6.77
N LYS A 209 -0.28 -21.13 -7.90
CA LYS A 209 -1.61 -21.42 -8.46
C LYS A 209 -2.48 -22.22 -7.50
N LYS A 210 -1.93 -23.26 -6.87
CA LYS A 210 -2.65 -24.05 -5.86
C LYS A 210 -3.03 -23.20 -4.66
N ALA A 211 -2.12 -22.32 -4.20
CA ALA A 211 -2.37 -21.41 -3.10
C ALA A 211 -3.51 -20.44 -3.45
N LEU A 212 -3.46 -19.80 -4.62
CA LEU A 212 -4.52 -18.89 -5.08
C LEU A 212 -5.88 -19.59 -5.07
N LYS A 213 -5.95 -20.81 -5.57
CA LYS A 213 -7.21 -21.60 -5.58
C LYS A 213 -7.67 -21.97 -4.17
N ALA A 214 -6.74 -22.30 -3.27
CA ALA A 214 -7.07 -22.69 -1.89
C ALA A 214 -7.61 -21.53 -1.05
N ILE A 215 -7.11 -20.30 -1.28
CA ILE A 215 -7.55 -19.11 -0.53
C ILE A 215 -8.77 -18.42 -1.15
N SER A 216 -9.15 -18.76 -2.38
CA SER A 216 -10.21 -18.10 -3.14
C SER A 216 -11.56 -18.74 -2.91
N THR A 217 -12.60 -17.89 -2.86
CA THR A 217 -14.02 -18.28 -2.91
C THR A 217 -14.72 -17.57 -4.08
N GLU A 218 -15.99 -17.88 -4.31
CA GLU A 218 -16.82 -17.16 -5.30
C GLU A 218 -16.97 -15.66 -5.01
N LYS A 219 -16.76 -15.24 -3.73
CA LYS A 219 -16.81 -13.85 -3.28
C LYS A 219 -15.42 -13.18 -3.29
N GLY A 220 -14.39 -13.97 -3.55
CA GLY A 220 -13.00 -13.57 -3.49
C GLY A 220 -12.31 -13.99 -2.20
N ILE A 221 -11.46 -13.11 -1.68
CA ILE A 221 -10.62 -13.36 -0.51
C ILE A 221 -11.35 -12.99 0.78
N ASN A 222 -11.40 -13.93 1.71
CA ASN A 222 -11.87 -13.66 3.06
C ASN A 222 -10.67 -13.37 3.99
N TYR A 223 -10.36 -12.09 4.14
CA TYR A 223 -9.35 -11.63 5.10
C TYR A 223 -10.00 -10.57 5.99
N TRP A 224 -10.38 -10.99 7.20
CA TRP A 224 -11.23 -10.22 8.13
C TRP A 224 -12.56 -9.75 7.50
N GLY A 225 -13.10 -10.54 6.58
CA GLY A 225 -14.29 -10.26 5.79
C GLY A 225 -13.98 -10.17 4.30
N TYR A 226 -15.05 -10.12 3.49
CA TYR A 226 -14.93 -9.92 2.05
C TYR A 226 -14.98 -8.43 1.74
N SER A 227 -14.08 -7.94 0.89
CA SER A 227 -14.07 -6.56 0.41
C SER A 227 -13.49 -6.45 -1.00
N LEU A 228 -13.77 -5.34 -1.68
CA LEU A 228 -13.11 -4.97 -2.92
C LEU A 228 -11.60 -4.86 -2.71
N ASP A 229 -11.17 -4.29 -1.58
CA ASP A 229 -9.77 -4.07 -1.24
C ASP A 229 -9.00 -5.38 -1.20
N ASN A 230 -9.54 -6.40 -0.49
CA ASN A 230 -8.94 -7.73 -0.43
C ASN A 230 -8.80 -8.35 -1.83
N ASN A 231 -9.86 -8.23 -2.64
CA ASN A 231 -9.87 -8.77 -3.98
C ASN A 231 -8.84 -8.07 -4.87
N THR A 232 -8.69 -6.75 -4.74
CA THR A 232 -7.69 -5.99 -5.50
C THR A 232 -6.27 -6.38 -5.09
N HIS A 233 -5.98 -6.41 -3.80
CA HIS A 233 -4.64 -6.73 -3.29
C HIS A 233 -4.16 -8.14 -3.66
N VAL A 234 -5.06 -9.03 -4.03
CA VAL A 234 -4.69 -10.38 -4.48
C VAL A 234 -4.81 -10.50 -5.99
N TYR A 235 -6.00 -10.34 -6.54
CA TYR A 235 -6.24 -10.73 -7.93
C TYR A 235 -5.58 -9.82 -8.96
N SER A 236 -5.35 -8.55 -8.67
CA SER A 236 -4.68 -7.64 -9.63
C SER A 236 -3.28 -8.12 -10.06
N TYR A 237 -2.67 -9.02 -9.33
CA TYR A 237 -1.33 -9.54 -9.61
C TYR A 237 -1.33 -10.88 -10.39
N PHE A 238 -2.50 -11.37 -10.83
CA PHE A 238 -2.63 -12.66 -11.50
C PHE A 238 -3.09 -12.53 -12.97
N TYR A 239 -2.87 -11.36 -13.59
CA TYR A 239 -3.31 -11.10 -14.96
C TYR A 239 -2.69 -12.08 -15.98
N ASN A 240 -1.43 -12.43 -15.86
CA ASN A 240 -0.78 -13.34 -16.80
C ASN A 240 -1.35 -14.77 -16.68
N MET A 241 -1.60 -15.27 -15.45
CA MET A 241 -2.33 -16.51 -15.26
C MET A 241 -3.77 -16.43 -15.76
N TYR A 242 -4.47 -15.30 -15.53
CA TYR A 242 -5.81 -15.07 -16.05
C TYR A 242 -5.88 -15.18 -17.58
N THR A 243 -4.86 -14.71 -18.28
CA THR A 243 -4.84 -14.76 -19.77
C THR A 243 -4.43 -16.13 -20.33
N SER A 244 -3.68 -16.92 -19.56
CA SER A 244 -3.08 -18.19 -20.01
C SER A 244 -3.76 -19.45 -19.46
N ASP A 245 -4.53 -19.35 -18.36
CA ASP A 245 -5.15 -20.47 -17.67
C ASP A 245 -6.67 -20.26 -17.53
N SER A 246 -7.45 -21.12 -18.18
CA SER A 246 -8.91 -21.00 -18.21
C SER A 246 -9.59 -21.23 -16.85
N GLU A 247 -8.98 -22.00 -15.93
CA GLU A 247 -9.50 -22.23 -14.60
C GLU A 247 -9.32 -20.98 -13.73
N ILE A 248 -8.14 -20.39 -13.77
CA ILE A 248 -7.86 -19.10 -13.08
C ILE A 248 -8.71 -17.98 -13.67
N LYS A 249 -8.88 -17.97 -15.00
CA LYS A 249 -9.77 -17.01 -15.65
C LYS A 249 -11.20 -17.10 -15.12
N ASN A 250 -11.77 -18.28 -15.08
CA ASN A 250 -13.14 -18.47 -14.59
C ASN A 250 -13.30 -18.08 -13.11
N LEU A 251 -12.29 -18.41 -12.29
CA LEU A 251 -12.26 -18.01 -10.88
C LEU A 251 -12.28 -16.49 -10.75
N ILE A 252 -11.39 -15.80 -11.44
CA ILE A 252 -11.27 -14.34 -11.37
C ILE A 252 -12.50 -13.66 -11.97
N ASP A 253 -13.04 -14.12 -13.09
CA ASP A 253 -14.28 -13.57 -13.69
C ASP A 253 -15.46 -13.66 -12.69
N THR A 254 -15.55 -14.76 -11.94
CA THR A 254 -16.57 -14.93 -10.89
C THR A 254 -16.39 -13.89 -9.79
N VAL A 255 -15.16 -13.72 -9.31
CA VAL A 255 -14.85 -12.74 -8.27
C VAL A 255 -15.09 -11.30 -8.74
N LEU A 256 -14.67 -10.96 -9.96
CA LEU A 256 -14.91 -9.62 -10.53
C LEU A 256 -16.40 -9.31 -10.64
N THR A 257 -17.19 -10.30 -11.07
CA THR A 257 -18.65 -10.16 -11.14
C THR A 257 -19.26 -9.92 -9.76
N TYR A 258 -18.87 -10.71 -8.75
CA TYR A 258 -19.33 -10.52 -7.37
C TYR A 258 -18.90 -9.15 -6.83
N THR A 259 -17.64 -8.78 -7.02
CA THR A 259 -17.06 -7.51 -6.56
C THR A 259 -17.80 -6.30 -7.13
N THR A 260 -18.06 -6.31 -8.44
CA THR A 260 -18.80 -5.25 -9.11
C THR A 260 -20.22 -5.15 -8.59
N ASN A 261 -20.95 -6.26 -8.54
CA ASN A 261 -22.35 -6.27 -8.11
C ASN A 261 -22.55 -5.90 -6.64
N THR A 262 -21.52 -6.13 -5.80
CA THR A 262 -21.63 -5.92 -4.35
C THR A 262 -21.11 -4.55 -3.92
N TYR A 263 -20.00 -4.09 -4.49
CA TYR A 263 -19.29 -2.92 -3.96
C TYR A 263 -19.37 -1.68 -4.82
N TYR A 264 -19.85 -1.78 -6.08
CA TYR A 264 -20.02 -0.62 -6.94
C TYR A 264 -21.45 -0.05 -6.85
N ASP A 265 -21.57 1.20 -6.44
CA ASP A 265 -22.81 1.99 -6.50
C ASP A 265 -22.89 2.75 -7.82
N SER A 266 -23.61 2.21 -8.78
CA SER A 266 -23.75 2.81 -10.11
C SER A 266 -24.56 4.12 -10.12
N VAL A 267 -25.33 4.40 -9.06
CA VAL A 267 -26.12 5.64 -8.95
C VAL A 267 -25.19 6.81 -8.58
N ASN A 268 -24.29 6.57 -7.66
CA ASN A 268 -23.39 7.59 -7.13
C ASN A 268 -21.99 7.53 -7.77
N GLY A 269 -21.64 6.46 -8.48
CA GLY A 269 -20.32 6.24 -9.07
C GLY A 269 -19.25 6.02 -8.02
N THR A 270 -19.62 5.47 -6.84
CA THR A 270 -18.71 5.23 -5.73
C THR A 270 -18.41 3.75 -5.58
N PHE A 271 -17.25 3.47 -4.98
CA PHE A 271 -16.86 2.12 -4.59
C PHE A 271 -16.88 2.05 -3.06
N ASN A 272 -17.53 1.01 -2.57
CA ASN A 272 -17.93 0.93 -1.19
C ASN A 272 -17.14 -0.10 -0.42
N TYR A 273 -16.98 0.14 0.88
CA TYR A 273 -16.42 -0.80 1.86
C TYR A 273 -17.52 -1.26 2.81
N PRO A 274 -17.53 -2.52 3.27
CA PRO A 274 -18.45 -2.99 4.28
C PRO A 274 -18.35 -2.15 5.56
N ASP A 275 -19.48 -1.78 6.15
CA ASP A 275 -19.48 -1.07 7.44
C ASP A 275 -18.91 -1.97 8.53
N TYR A 276 -18.01 -1.42 9.33
CA TYR A 276 -17.29 -2.18 10.35
C TYR A 276 -18.21 -2.79 11.42
N ASN A 277 -19.32 -2.10 11.74
CA ASN A 277 -20.28 -2.54 12.75
C ASN A 277 -21.44 -3.36 12.17
N ASP A 278 -21.70 -3.23 10.87
CA ASP A 278 -22.79 -3.92 10.16
C ASP A 278 -22.34 -4.29 8.74
N PRO A 279 -21.71 -5.44 8.55
CA PRO A 279 -21.16 -5.86 7.26
C PRO A 279 -22.22 -6.07 6.17
N THR A 280 -23.51 -5.89 6.48
CA THR A 280 -24.61 -5.86 5.49
C THR A 280 -24.80 -4.47 4.87
N LYS A 281 -24.18 -3.44 5.44
CA LYS A 281 -24.17 -2.07 4.93
C LYS A 281 -22.85 -1.77 4.26
N PHE A 282 -22.92 -0.90 3.26
CA PHE A 282 -21.77 -0.50 2.47
C PHE A 282 -21.70 1.02 2.42
N ASN A 283 -20.52 1.57 2.66
CA ASN A 283 -20.27 3.01 2.65
C ASN A 283 -19.23 3.36 1.59
N PRO A 284 -19.38 4.47 0.86
CA PRO A 284 -18.33 5.00 -0.02
C PRO A 284 -17.00 5.09 0.74
N ASN A 285 -15.94 4.63 0.09
CA ASN A 285 -14.63 4.57 0.74
C ASN A 285 -13.53 4.99 -0.25
N GLU A 286 -12.61 5.80 0.24
CA GLU A 286 -11.52 6.39 -0.51
C GLU A 286 -10.56 5.32 -1.03
N ASN A 287 -10.12 4.41 -0.15
CA ASN A 287 -9.19 3.34 -0.49
C ASN A 287 -9.82 2.35 -1.47
N SER A 288 -11.08 1.94 -1.22
CA SER A 288 -11.82 1.07 -2.14
C SER A 288 -11.98 1.70 -3.52
N THR A 289 -12.19 3.03 -3.59
CA THR A 289 -12.26 3.74 -4.87
C THR A 289 -10.90 3.73 -5.58
N ALA A 290 -9.81 3.97 -4.86
CA ALA A 290 -8.46 3.91 -5.39
C ALA A 290 -8.10 2.50 -5.92
N LEU A 291 -8.40 1.49 -5.11
CA LEU A 291 -8.13 0.10 -5.45
C LEU A 291 -9.04 -0.42 -6.58
N ALA A 292 -10.27 0.09 -6.69
CA ALA A 292 -11.13 -0.20 -7.84
C ALA A 292 -10.51 0.26 -9.16
N ALA A 293 -9.89 1.44 -9.19
CA ALA A 293 -9.17 1.90 -10.38
C ALA A 293 -8.10 0.89 -10.80
N ALA A 294 -7.34 0.33 -9.86
CA ALA A 294 -6.31 -0.67 -10.14
C ALA A 294 -6.89 -2.01 -10.61
N LEU A 295 -7.90 -2.53 -9.89
CA LEU A 295 -8.50 -3.82 -10.19
C LEU A 295 -9.09 -3.84 -11.61
N TYR A 296 -9.93 -2.86 -11.91
CA TYR A 296 -10.62 -2.82 -13.19
C TYR A 296 -9.68 -2.45 -14.35
N ALA A 297 -8.65 -1.62 -14.11
CA ALA A 297 -7.60 -1.36 -15.09
C ALA A 297 -6.83 -2.62 -15.46
N THR A 298 -6.47 -3.44 -14.48
CA THR A 298 -5.75 -4.71 -14.70
C THR A 298 -6.52 -5.64 -15.64
N TYR A 299 -7.85 -5.66 -15.56
CA TYR A 299 -8.68 -6.51 -16.41
C TYR A 299 -9.33 -5.77 -17.59
N ASN A 300 -8.75 -4.62 -17.97
CA ASN A 300 -9.17 -3.81 -19.13
C ASN A 300 -10.63 -3.32 -19.09
N ASN A 301 -11.22 -3.21 -17.89
CA ASN A 301 -12.52 -2.57 -17.70
C ASN A 301 -12.32 -1.05 -17.56
N HIS A 302 -12.06 -0.38 -18.70
CA HIS A 302 -11.77 1.05 -18.75
C HIS A 302 -12.95 1.92 -18.30
N GLU A 303 -14.18 1.44 -18.40
CA GLU A 303 -15.36 2.17 -17.94
C GLU A 303 -15.32 2.33 -16.41
N LEU A 304 -15.22 1.23 -15.67
CA LEU A 304 -15.16 1.28 -14.20
C LEU A 304 -13.88 1.93 -13.69
N SER A 305 -12.75 1.74 -14.37
CA SER A 305 -11.49 2.44 -14.01
C SER A 305 -11.63 3.95 -14.19
N SER A 306 -12.31 4.40 -15.25
CA SER A 306 -12.58 5.81 -15.50
C SER A 306 -13.48 6.43 -14.42
N VAL A 307 -14.55 5.72 -14.04
CA VAL A 307 -15.43 6.14 -12.94
C VAL A 307 -14.63 6.25 -11.63
N ALA A 308 -13.83 5.22 -11.30
CA ALA A 308 -13.02 5.21 -10.10
C ALA A 308 -11.99 6.36 -10.09
N PHE A 309 -11.30 6.61 -11.21
CA PHE A 309 -10.37 7.72 -11.37
C PHE A 309 -11.05 9.07 -11.15
N ASN A 310 -12.19 9.31 -11.82
CA ASN A 310 -12.90 10.56 -11.71
C ASN A 310 -13.42 10.81 -10.29
N THR A 311 -13.94 9.77 -9.64
CA THR A 311 -14.42 9.84 -8.26
C THR A 311 -13.25 10.11 -7.30
N LEU A 312 -12.15 9.39 -7.44
CA LEU A 312 -10.95 9.55 -6.64
C LEU A 312 -10.40 10.98 -6.71
N THR A 313 -10.23 11.51 -7.92
CA THR A 313 -9.63 12.83 -8.14
C THR A 313 -10.57 13.98 -7.83
N THR A 314 -11.90 13.78 -7.88
CA THR A 314 -12.89 14.82 -7.62
C THR A 314 -13.26 14.91 -6.15
N LEU A 315 -13.42 13.77 -5.47
CA LEU A 315 -13.96 13.71 -4.11
C LEU A 315 -12.88 13.53 -3.03
N TYR A 316 -11.78 12.84 -3.36
CA TYR A 316 -10.85 12.36 -2.34
C TYR A 316 -9.43 12.94 -2.47
N GLN A 317 -9.17 13.73 -3.51
CA GLN A 317 -7.89 14.45 -3.62
C GLN A 317 -7.83 15.57 -2.57
N SER A 318 -6.68 15.71 -1.90
CA SER A 318 -6.45 16.80 -0.96
C SER A 318 -6.55 18.16 -1.65
N SER A 319 -7.32 19.08 -1.06
CA SER A 319 -7.42 20.45 -1.53
C SER A 319 -6.25 21.33 -1.09
N THR A 320 -5.44 20.88 -0.14
CA THR A 320 -4.35 21.63 0.48
C THR A 320 -2.97 21.10 0.12
N THR A 321 -2.86 19.79 -0.11
CA THR A 321 -1.57 19.10 -0.34
C THR A 321 -1.58 18.46 -1.73
N PRO A 322 -0.91 19.05 -2.72
CA PRO A 322 -0.86 18.49 -4.07
C PRO A 322 -0.34 17.06 -4.08
N GLY A 323 -1.09 16.15 -4.72
CA GLY A 323 -0.74 14.74 -4.86
C GLY A 323 -1.12 13.85 -3.67
N ALA A 324 -1.52 14.43 -2.53
CA ALA A 324 -2.05 13.65 -1.42
C ALA A 324 -3.54 13.31 -1.65
N TYR A 325 -3.97 12.20 -1.07
CA TYR A 325 -5.36 11.79 -1.00
C TYR A 325 -5.81 11.69 0.45
N THR A 326 -7.10 11.95 0.67
CA THR A 326 -7.66 12.02 2.02
C THR A 326 -8.24 10.68 2.46
N PHE A 327 -8.27 10.49 3.78
CA PHE A 327 -9.07 9.48 4.45
C PHE A 327 -9.90 10.16 5.53
N PHE A 328 -11.20 10.04 5.44
CA PHE A 328 -12.15 10.81 6.26
C PHE A 328 -11.89 12.34 6.24
N GLY A 329 -11.44 12.85 5.09
CA GLY A 329 -11.18 14.28 4.88
C GLY A 329 -9.81 14.78 5.36
N GLU A 330 -8.96 13.92 5.93
CA GLU A 330 -7.59 14.25 6.36
C GLU A 330 -6.57 13.61 5.42
N ASP A 331 -5.46 14.30 5.12
CA ASP A 331 -4.40 13.78 4.27
C ASP A 331 -3.86 12.46 4.83
N SER A 332 -3.79 11.43 3.98
CA SER A 332 -3.39 10.09 4.39
C SER A 332 -2.33 9.54 3.44
N ILE A 333 -1.16 9.21 3.99
CA ILE A 333 -0.11 8.50 3.25
C ILE A 333 -0.62 7.15 2.76
N PHE A 334 -1.35 6.42 3.61
CA PHE A 334 -1.91 5.10 3.29
C PHE A 334 -2.88 5.17 2.11
N THR A 335 -3.84 6.11 2.14
CA THR A 335 -4.78 6.33 1.03
C THR A 335 -4.05 6.78 -0.24
N THR A 336 -3.00 7.59 -0.09
CA THR A 336 -2.19 8.04 -1.23
C THR A 336 -1.41 6.89 -1.87
N TYR A 337 -0.96 5.89 -1.11
CA TYR A 337 -0.37 4.66 -1.66
C TYR A 337 -1.36 3.90 -2.56
N ASP A 338 -2.58 3.71 -2.09
CA ASP A 338 -3.61 3.02 -2.87
C ASP A 338 -4.04 3.87 -4.07
N ALA A 339 -4.13 5.20 -3.90
CA ALA A 339 -4.40 6.13 -4.99
C ALA A 339 -3.33 6.05 -6.07
N LEU A 340 -2.04 6.12 -5.71
CA LEU A 340 -0.96 6.00 -6.68
C LEU A 340 -1.03 4.67 -7.44
N TYR A 341 -1.36 3.57 -6.74
CA TYR A 341 -1.54 2.27 -7.40
C TYR A 341 -2.68 2.32 -8.43
N GLY A 342 -3.85 2.84 -8.06
CA GLY A 342 -4.98 2.96 -8.96
C GLY A 342 -4.67 3.83 -10.18
N LEU A 343 -4.05 4.98 -9.96
CA LEU A 343 -3.67 5.93 -11.00
C LEU A 343 -2.68 5.32 -11.99
N VAL A 344 -1.60 4.69 -11.50
CA VAL A 344 -0.55 4.11 -12.34
C VAL A 344 -1.06 2.87 -13.09
N ALA A 345 -1.86 2.02 -12.44
CA ALA A 345 -2.48 0.88 -13.10
C ALA A 345 -3.38 1.34 -14.27
N TYR A 346 -4.17 2.39 -14.06
CA TYR A 346 -5.02 2.93 -15.10
C TYR A 346 -4.20 3.62 -16.21
N GLN A 347 -3.16 4.39 -15.86
CA GLN A 347 -2.23 4.97 -16.84
C GLN A 347 -1.60 3.89 -17.75
N MET A 348 -1.14 2.80 -17.15
CA MET A 348 -0.51 1.71 -17.89
C MET A 348 -1.50 0.93 -18.76
N SER A 349 -2.72 0.70 -18.27
CA SER A 349 -3.74 0.01 -19.06
C SER A 349 -4.15 0.82 -20.29
N LEU A 350 -4.21 2.16 -20.21
CA LEU A 350 -4.40 3.04 -21.36
C LEU A 350 -3.26 2.95 -22.37
N SER A 351 -2.08 2.50 -21.94
CA SER A 351 -0.91 2.25 -22.79
C SER A 351 -0.77 0.77 -23.20
N GLY A 352 -1.78 -0.06 -22.93
CA GLY A 352 -1.79 -1.49 -23.25
C GLY A 352 -0.94 -2.35 -22.31
N LYS A 353 -0.59 -1.85 -21.12
CA LYS A 353 0.19 -2.54 -20.07
C LYS A 353 -0.68 -2.72 -18.82
N PRO A 354 -1.02 -3.94 -18.44
CA PRO A 354 -2.10 -4.17 -17.46
C PRO A 354 -1.70 -3.95 -16.00
N ASN A 355 -0.43 -4.17 -15.63
CA ASN A 355 -0.02 -4.14 -14.22
C ASN A 355 1.29 -3.37 -14.03
N PRO A 356 1.35 -2.38 -13.10
CA PRO A 356 2.57 -1.62 -12.83
C PRO A 356 3.71 -2.44 -12.21
N PHE A 357 3.42 -3.56 -11.59
CA PHE A 357 4.43 -4.45 -11.00
C PHE A 357 4.91 -5.54 -11.97
N ASP A 358 4.30 -5.68 -13.14
CA ASP A 358 4.80 -6.57 -14.19
C ASP A 358 5.97 -5.88 -14.90
N VAL A 359 7.17 -6.41 -14.72
CA VAL A 359 8.40 -5.90 -15.35
C VAL A 359 8.85 -6.76 -16.52
N SER A 360 7.99 -7.61 -17.07
CA SER A 360 8.28 -8.41 -18.28
C SER A 360 8.48 -7.53 -19.52
N ASP A 361 7.98 -6.30 -19.52
CA ASP A 361 8.18 -5.30 -20.56
C ASP A 361 9.54 -4.56 -20.47
N ILE A 362 10.31 -4.80 -19.41
CA ILE A 362 11.62 -4.18 -19.19
C ILE A 362 12.71 -5.11 -19.71
N THR A 363 13.62 -4.56 -20.51
CA THR A 363 14.85 -5.27 -20.87
C THR A 363 15.76 -5.29 -19.65
N LYS A 364 15.95 -6.47 -19.06
CA LYS A 364 16.78 -6.61 -17.87
C LYS A 364 18.25 -6.49 -18.23
N THR A 365 18.99 -5.67 -17.51
CA THR A 365 20.43 -5.52 -17.71
C THR A 365 21.16 -6.73 -17.16
N VAL A 366 22.03 -7.32 -17.98
CA VAL A 366 23.04 -8.28 -17.57
C VAL A 366 24.38 -7.60 -17.72
N LYS A 367 24.96 -7.15 -16.62
CA LYS A 367 26.30 -6.57 -16.61
C LYS A 367 27.33 -7.68 -16.81
N PRO A 368 28.28 -7.57 -17.75
CA PRO A 368 29.33 -8.56 -17.87
C PRO A 368 30.07 -8.68 -16.53
N PRO A 369 30.53 -9.91 -16.17
CA PRO A 369 31.27 -10.07 -14.92
C PRO A 369 32.41 -9.06 -14.90
N VAL A 370 32.55 -8.35 -13.78
CA VAL A 370 33.66 -7.41 -13.56
C VAL A 370 34.93 -8.24 -13.68
N THR A 371 35.63 -8.13 -14.79
CA THR A 371 36.95 -8.69 -14.92
C THR A 371 37.80 -7.85 -14.00
N GLU A 372 38.16 -8.37 -12.84
CA GLU A 372 39.15 -7.72 -11.98
C GLU A 372 40.37 -7.46 -12.84
N GLU A 373 40.62 -6.19 -13.10
CA GLU A 373 41.89 -5.79 -13.75
C GLU A 373 42.99 -6.31 -12.84
N PRO A 374 43.95 -7.12 -13.34
CA PRO A 374 44.99 -7.69 -12.49
C PRO A 374 45.64 -6.53 -11.75
N GLU A 375 45.65 -6.60 -10.44
CA GLU A 375 46.34 -5.60 -9.59
C GLU A 375 47.71 -5.32 -10.15
N LYS A 376 47.88 -4.06 -10.59
CA LYS A 376 49.18 -3.59 -11.06
C LYS A 376 50.17 -3.78 -9.95
N PRO A 377 51.29 -4.48 -10.16
CA PRO A 377 52.25 -4.73 -9.11
C PRO A 377 52.60 -3.41 -8.41
N THR A 378 52.32 -3.34 -7.14
CA THR A 378 52.70 -2.20 -6.28
C THR A 378 54.21 -2.11 -6.32
N GLU A 379 54.78 -1.10 -7.01
CA GLU A 379 56.21 -0.77 -6.90
C GLU A 379 56.50 -0.42 -5.45
N ASP A 380 57.38 -1.25 -4.88
CA ASP A 380 57.86 -1.17 -3.52
C ASP A 380 58.70 0.11 -3.35
N PHE A 381 58.06 1.22 -2.96
CA PHE A 381 58.75 2.43 -2.52
C PHE A 381 59.14 2.29 -1.06
N THR A 382 60.30 1.64 -0.81
CA THR A 382 61.05 1.82 0.45
C THR A 382 61.49 3.28 0.55
N THR A 383 60.77 4.08 1.34
CA THR A 383 61.29 5.38 1.79
C THR A 383 61.31 5.43 3.30
N VAL A 384 62.53 5.42 3.76
CA VAL A 384 63.14 5.81 5.01
C VAL A 384 62.27 6.64 5.98
N LEU A 385 62.14 6.09 7.18
CA LEU A 385 61.65 6.73 8.40
C LEU A 385 62.45 7.98 8.77
N ASN A 386 61.77 9.04 9.12
CA ASN A 386 62.28 9.97 10.13
C ASN A 386 61.13 10.39 11.06
N PRO A 387 61.32 10.30 12.38
CA PRO A 387 60.32 10.60 13.37
C PRO A 387 60.45 12.03 13.86
N SER A 388 59.42 12.81 13.88
CA SER A 388 59.32 13.95 14.83
C SER A 388 57.92 14.60 14.82
N GLU A 389 57.46 14.77 16.05
CA GLU A 389 56.54 15.77 16.56
C GLU A 389 55.00 15.54 16.47
N SER A 390 54.55 15.15 17.67
CA SER A 390 53.22 15.43 18.19
C SER A 390 53.05 16.96 18.45
N PRO A 391 51.90 17.51 18.31
CA PRO A 391 51.32 18.23 19.44
C PRO A 391 49.88 17.84 19.78
N GLU A 392 49.68 17.93 21.07
CA GLU A 392 48.48 17.86 21.90
C GLU A 392 47.21 18.55 21.42
N GLN A 393 46.12 17.87 21.76
CA GLN A 393 44.88 18.32 22.37
C GLN A 393 44.26 19.66 22.01
N SER A 394 43.02 19.62 21.56
CA SER A 394 41.97 20.34 22.29
C SER A 394 40.59 19.69 22.04
N VAL A 395 40.09 19.10 23.12
CA VAL A 395 38.69 18.64 23.26
C VAL A 395 37.83 19.91 23.36
N LYS A 396 36.91 20.11 22.46
CA LYS A 396 35.71 20.97 22.66
C LYS A 396 34.50 20.09 22.67
N ASN A 397 33.94 19.91 23.85
CA ASN A 397 32.59 19.44 24.05
C ASN A 397 31.62 20.37 23.30
N LEU A 398 30.83 19.81 22.42
CA LEU A 398 29.66 20.46 21.89
C LEU A 398 28.47 19.61 22.31
N ASP A 399 27.64 20.16 23.20
CA ASP A 399 26.35 19.66 23.55
C ASP A 399 25.51 19.56 22.27
N THR A 400 25.11 18.36 21.91
CA THR A 400 24.12 18.11 20.86
C THR A 400 22.80 17.80 21.53
N ASP A 401 21.93 18.81 21.61
CA ASP A 401 20.50 18.60 21.76
C ASP A 401 19.99 17.84 20.52
N THR A 402 19.70 16.59 20.74
CA THR A 402 19.04 15.73 19.74
C THR A 402 17.55 16.02 19.80
N PRO A 403 16.91 16.48 18.72
CA PRO A 403 15.46 16.49 18.67
C PRO A 403 14.99 15.04 18.54
N THR A 404 14.32 14.54 19.57
CA THR A 404 13.61 13.27 19.54
C THR A 404 12.48 13.35 18.52
N SER A 405 12.62 12.63 17.43
CA SER A 405 11.53 12.32 16.50
C SER A 405 10.41 11.58 17.25
N PRO A 406 9.14 11.91 17.04
CA PRO A 406 8.05 11.13 17.62
C PRO A 406 8.02 9.75 17.00
N ALA A 407 8.06 8.74 17.85
CA ALA A 407 7.89 7.35 17.44
C ALA A 407 6.50 7.18 16.80
N THR A 408 6.46 6.89 15.52
CA THR A 408 5.26 6.48 14.81
C THR A 408 5.00 5.00 15.08
N GLY A 409 4.52 4.71 16.27
CA GLY A 409 3.98 3.40 16.63
C GLY A 409 2.54 3.60 17.09
N ASP A 410 1.61 3.19 16.28
CA ASP A 410 0.22 3.63 16.26
C ASP A 410 -0.72 2.97 17.27
N SER A 411 -0.25 2.79 18.50
CA SER A 411 -1.13 2.45 19.63
C SER A 411 -1.87 3.67 20.22
N SER A 412 -1.40 4.89 19.95
CA SER A 412 -1.99 6.11 20.50
C SER A 412 -3.29 6.53 19.81
N LEU A 413 -3.45 6.29 18.52
CA LEU A 413 -4.69 6.56 17.78
C LEU A 413 -5.80 5.60 18.19
N LEU A 414 -5.52 4.32 18.38
CA LEU A 414 -6.51 3.36 18.88
C LEU A 414 -7.03 3.75 20.26
N VAL A 415 -6.14 4.19 21.15
CA VAL A 415 -6.50 4.69 22.49
C VAL A 415 -7.33 5.96 22.40
N LEU A 416 -7.02 6.88 21.47
CA LEU A 416 -7.78 8.10 21.26
C LEU A 416 -9.20 7.80 20.76
N PHE A 417 -9.37 6.87 19.82
CA PHE A 417 -10.69 6.43 19.34
C PHE A 417 -11.51 5.73 20.42
N ILE A 418 -10.89 4.92 21.27
CA ILE A 418 -11.55 4.29 22.42
C ILE A 418 -12.02 5.36 23.43
N ILE A 419 -11.18 6.37 23.71
CA ILE A 419 -11.54 7.48 24.63
C ILE A 419 -12.67 8.33 24.04
N LEU A 420 -12.64 8.67 22.75
CA LEU A 420 -13.70 9.43 22.09
C LEU A 420 -15.02 8.63 22.04
N GLY A 421 -14.96 7.33 21.78
CA GLY A 421 -16.10 6.43 21.84
C GLY A 421 -16.73 6.33 23.23
N LEU A 422 -15.91 6.22 24.27
CA LEU A 422 -16.37 6.19 25.67
C LEU A 422 -16.94 7.54 26.12
N CYS A 423 -16.37 8.67 25.67
CA CYS A 423 -16.90 10.00 25.96
C CYS A 423 -18.27 10.24 25.30
N SER A 424 -18.47 9.79 24.06
CA SER A 424 -19.76 9.89 23.38
C SER A 424 -20.83 9.01 24.04
N LEU A 425 -20.46 7.81 24.47
CA LEU A 425 -21.36 6.90 25.20
C LEU A 425 -21.78 7.47 26.57
N THR A 426 -20.86 8.08 27.29
CA THR A 426 -21.15 8.73 28.61
C THR A 426 -22.02 9.96 28.44
N LEU A 427 -21.89 10.72 27.36
CA LEU A 427 -22.80 11.84 27.05
C LEU A 427 -24.21 11.33 26.72
N LEU A 428 -24.30 10.25 25.94
CA LEU A 428 -25.59 9.64 25.58
C LEU A 428 -26.33 9.10 26.82
N VAL A 429 -25.63 8.41 27.72
CA VAL A 429 -26.18 7.89 28.97
C VAL A 429 -26.62 9.02 29.92
N LYS A 430 -25.87 10.13 29.99
CA LYS A 430 -26.25 11.31 30.75
C LYS A 430 -27.52 12.00 30.22
N THR A 431 -27.63 12.11 28.90
CA THR A 431 -28.82 12.73 28.27
C THR A 431 -30.06 11.87 28.43
N THR A 432 -29.97 10.54 28.35
CA THR A 432 -31.10 9.63 28.59
C THR A 432 -31.57 9.57 30.04
N ASN A 433 -30.69 9.79 31.02
CA ASN A 433 -31.04 9.83 32.43
C ASN A 433 -31.72 11.16 32.87
N ILE A 434 -31.56 12.23 32.09
CA ILE A 434 -32.23 13.52 32.35
C ILE A 434 -33.69 13.49 31.86
N CYS A 435 -34.05 12.58 30.96
CA CYS A 435 -35.40 12.47 30.36
C CYS A 435 -36.33 11.47 31.05
N LYS A 436 -35.98 10.91 32.24
CA LYS A 436 -36.91 10.05 32.97
C LYS A 436 -37.97 10.93 33.67
N PRO A 437 -39.27 10.77 33.35
CA PRO A 437 -40.32 11.46 34.07
C PRO A 437 -40.33 10.99 35.55
N LYS A 438 -40.27 11.94 36.47
CA LYS A 438 -40.52 11.66 37.88
C LYS A 438 -41.99 11.23 38.02
N LYS A 439 -42.20 9.99 38.44
CA LYS A 439 -43.50 9.51 38.92
C LYS A 439 -43.88 10.18 40.22
#